data_c002a08ba03c5babecc6aa5cb69c5f3b
#
_entry.id   c002a08ba03c5babecc6aa5cb69c5f3b
#
_cell.length_a   1.000
_cell.length_b   1.000
_cell.length_c   1.000
_cell.angle_alpha   90.00
_cell.angle_beta   90.00
_cell.angle_gamma   90.00
#
_symmetry.space_group_name_H-M   'P 1'
#
loop_
_entity.id
_entity.type
_entity.pdbx_description
1 polymer ?
#
loop_
_entity_poly.entity_id
_entity_poly.type
_entity_poly.pdbx_seq_one_letter_code
_entity_poly.pdbx_strand_id
1 'polypeptide(L)'
;MKNKEEVKQIVLQLAQAAFDKKGRDIEILDLEGVSMLGDYFLIASANNIKQSQSIADEMEDKAPELGMTVNHREGYREGEWILLDFGDIICHVFGGDELREFYGLEELWNDAVRVPFEGV
;
A
#
# COMPACT_ATOMS: atom_id res chain seq x y z
N MET A 1 12.51 -16.61 -5.44
CA MET A 1 11.13 -16.44 -4.98
C MET A 1 11.09 -16.20 -3.48
N LYS A 2 10.34 -15.22 -3.03
CA LYS A 2 10.25 -14.88 -1.61
C LYS A 2 9.14 -15.70 -0.95
N ASN A 3 9.38 -16.14 0.28
CA ASN A 3 8.35 -16.83 1.05
C ASN A 3 7.42 -15.80 1.73
N LYS A 4 6.34 -16.29 2.32
CA LYS A 4 5.32 -15.43 2.93
C LYS A 4 5.87 -14.53 4.02
N GLU A 5 6.76 -15.04 4.87
CA GLU A 5 7.34 -14.23 5.94
C GLU A 5 8.24 -13.13 5.41
N GLU A 6 9.01 -13.41 4.36
CA GLU A 6 9.84 -12.40 3.73
C GLU A 6 8.99 -11.29 3.13
N VAL A 7 7.89 -11.65 2.45
CA VAL A 7 6.97 -10.67 1.87
C VAL A 7 6.32 -9.83 2.97
N LYS A 8 5.96 -10.46 4.10
CA LYS A 8 5.39 -9.74 5.25
C LYS A 8 6.36 -8.68 5.77
N GLN A 9 7.65 -9.01 5.90
CA GLN A 9 8.63 -8.05 6.36
C GLN A 9 8.76 -6.89 5.37
N ILE A 10 8.64 -7.16 4.08
CA ILE A 10 8.72 -6.13 3.06
C ILE A 10 7.53 -5.19 3.13
N VAL A 11 6.31 -5.72 3.28
CA VAL A 11 5.12 -4.85 3.35
C VAL A 11 5.16 -3.96 4.59
N LEU A 12 5.70 -4.46 5.69
CA LEU A 12 5.87 -3.64 6.90
C LEU A 12 6.84 -2.48 6.66
N GLN A 13 7.90 -2.71 5.90
CA GLN A 13 8.86 -1.66 5.57
C GLN A 13 8.29 -0.66 4.56
N LEU A 14 7.47 -1.12 3.63
CA LEU A 14 6.77 -0.21 2.72
C LEU A 14 5.76 0.65 3.48
N ALA A 15 5.09 0.06 4.46
CA ALA A 15 4.18 0.82 5.33
C ALA A 15 4.95 1.89 6.12
N GLN A 16 6.15 1.56 6.59
CA GLN A 16 7.00 2.53 7.28
C GLN A 16 7.40 3.68 6.34
N ALA A 17 7.71 3.36 5.08
CA ALA A 17 8.04 4.38 4.09
C ALA A 17 6.88 5.35 3.89
N ALA A 18 5.64 4.83 3.84
CA ALA A 18 4.46 5.68 3.73
C ALA A 18 4.28 6.55 4.98
N PHE A 19 4.50 5.96 6.16
CA PHE A 19 4.40 6.68 7.43
C PHE A 19 5.43 7.81 7.49
N ASP A 20 6.66 7.57 7.02
CA ASP A 20 7.72 8.56 7.03
C ASP A 20 7.38 9.80 6.19
N LYS A 21 6.49 9.64 5.20
CA LYS A 21 5.99 10.74 4.37
C LYS A 21 4.63 11.23 4.84
N LYS A 22 4.31 10.99 6.10
CA LYS A 22 3.08 11.46 6.76
C LYS A 22 1.81 10.79 6.24
N GLY A 23 1.93 9.59 5.68
CA GLY A 23 0.77 8.78 5.34
C GLY A 23 -0.04 8.48 6.61
N ARG A 24 -1.36 8.49 6.46
CA ARG A 24 -2.28 8.28 7.58
C ARG A 24 -3.13 7.04 7.39
N ASP A 25 -3.64 6.52 8.49
CA ASP A 25 -4.57 5.39 8.50
C ASP A 25 -4.04 4.22 7.67
N ILE A 26 -2.78 3.91 7.90
CA ILE A 26 -2.10 2.85 7.16
C ILE A 26 -2.63 1.49 7.60
N GLU A 27 -3.15 0.74 6.64
CA GLU A 27 -3.70 -0.59 6.88
C GLU A 27 -2.99 -1.61 6.00
N ILE A 28 -2.70 -2.77 6.55
CA ILE A 28 -2.13 -3.89 5.81
C ILE A 28 -3.11 -5.05 5.88
N LEU A 29 -3.57 -5.53 4.73
CA LEU A 29 -4.50 -6.63 4.63
C LEU A 29 -3.79 -7.87 4.11
N ASP A 30 -3.88 -8.96 4.85
CA ASP A 30 -3.37 -10.25 4.40
C ASP A 30 -4.47 -10.90 3.56
N LEU A 31 -4.20 -11.06 2.28
CA LEU A 31 -5.19 -11.56 1.33
C LEU A 31 -5.10 -13.06 1.08
N GLU A 32 -4.23 -13.76 1.79
CA GLU A 32 -4.09 -15.19 1.61
C GLU A 32 -5.40 -15.91 1.90
N GLY A 33 -5.84 -16.71 0.94
CA GLY A 33 -7.11 -17.43 1.07
C GLY A 33 -8.34 -16.60 0.77
N VAL A 34 -8.19 -15.29 0.52
CA VAL A 34 -9.30 -14.37 0.26
C VAL A 34 -9.26 -13.88 -1.18
N SER A 35 -8.08 -13.65 -1.74
CA SER A 35 -7.92 -13.12 -3.08
C SER A 35 -6.69 -13.72 -3.75
N MET A 36 -6.74 -13.77 -5.09
CA MET A 36 -5.60 -14.20 -5.90
C MET A 36 -4.85 -13.00 -6.48
N LEU A 37 -5.23 -11.78 -6.10
CA LEU A 37 -4.63 -10.56 -6.65
C LEU A 37 -3.24 -10.26 -6.09
N GLY A 38 -2.89 -10.87 -4.97
CA GLY A 38 -1.59 -10.67 -4.32
C GLY A 38 -1.67 -11.21 -2.92
N ASP A 39 -0.55 -11.17 -2.21
CA ASP A 39 -0.52 -11.64 -0.82
C ASP A 39 -0.97 -10.57 0.16
N TYR A 40 -0.67 -9.31 -0.14
CA TYR A 40 -0.99 -8.21 0.75
C TYR A 40 -1.50 -6.98 0.00
N PHE A 41 -2.45 -6.28 0.59
CA PHE A 41 -2.77 -4.90 0.24
C PHE A 41 -2.19 -4.01 1.31
N LEU A 42 -1.61 -2.90 0.88
CA LEU A 42 -1.16 -1.82 1.76
C LEU A 42 -1.95 -0.59 1.38
N ILE A 43 -2.70 -0.03 2.31
CA ILE A 43 -3.57 1.13 2.05
C ILE A 43 -3.14 2.29 2.93
N ALA A 44 -2.95 3.45 2.33
CA ALA A 44 -2.58 4.66 3.05
C ALA A 44 -3.37 5.85 2.54
N SER A 45 -3.57 6.83 3.40
CA SER A 45 -4.24 8.08 3.05
C SER A 45 -3.27 9.25 3.12
N ALA A 46 -3.43 10.17 2.18
CA ALA A 46 -2.73 11.44 2.16
C ALA A 46 -3.73 12.58 2.42
N ASN A 47 -3.23 13.76 2.73
CA ASN A 47 -4.09 14.94 2.93
C ASN A 47 -4.41 15.65 1.62
N ASN A 48 -3.62 15.40 0.59
CA ASN A 48 -3.81 16.06 -0.71
C ASN A 48 -3.09 15.24 -1.79
N ILE A 49 -3.30 15.65 -3.04
CA ILE A 49 -2.76 14.95 -4.21
C ILE A 49 -1.23 14.96 -4.22
N LYS A 50 -0.62 16.10 -3.91
CA LYS A 50 0.83 16.20 -3.92
C LYS A 50 1.46 15.25 -2.90
N GLN A 51 0.83 15.11 -1.75
CA GLN A 51 1.31 14.19 -0.73
C GLN A 51 1.13 12.73 -1.13
N SER A 52 0.02 12.39 -1.80
CA SER A 52 -0.16 11.02 -2.27
C SER A 52 0.93 10.62 -3.25
N GLN A 53 1.32 11.54 -4.13
CA GLN A 53 2.42 11.32 -5.06
C GLN A 53 3.75 11.15 -4.33
N SER A 54 3.98 11.96 -3.29
CA SER A 54 5.19 11.86 -2.49
C SER A 54 5.29 10.52 -1.76
N ILE A 55 4.17 10.04 -1.23
CA ILE A 55 4.12 8.74 -0.57
C ILE A 55 4.41 7.62 -1.57
N ALA A 56 3.80 7.69 -2.75
CA ALA A 56 4.04 6.70 -3.80
C ALA A 56 5.49 6.70 -4.23
N ASP A 57 6.10 7.87 -4.41
CA ASP A 57 7.50 7.99 -4.78
C ASP A 57 8.41 7.34 -3.75
N GLU A 58 8.13 7.57 -2.47
CA GLU A 58 8.95 6.99 -1.40
C GLU A 58 8.87 5.48 -1.39
N MET A 59 7.69 4.93 -1.59
CA MET A 59 7.53 3.47 -1.65
C MET A 59 8.22 2.88 -2.86
N GLU A 60 8.14 3.53 -4.02
CA GLU A 60 8.83 3.07 -5.22
C GLU A 60 10.35 3.12 -5.05
N ASP A 61 10.85 4.16 -4.40
CA ASP A 61 12.29 4.31 -4.16
C ASP A 61 12.80 3.26 -3.17
N LYS A 62 11.96 2.90 -2.22
CA LYS A 62 12.31 1.90 -1.20
C LYS A 62 12.29 0.47 -1.75
N ALA A 63 11.42 0.20 -2.71
CA ALA A 63 11.17 -1.15 -3.18
C ALA A 63 12.42 -1.89 -3.68
N PRO A 64 13.30 -1.30 -4.50
CA PRO A 64 14.51 -2.01 -4.94
C PRO A 64 15.42 -2.43 -3.79
N GLU A 65 15.50 -1.62 -2.73
CA GLU A 65 16.29 -1.97 -1.56
C GLU A 65 15.74 -3.19 -0.85
N LEU A 66 14.46 -3.46 -1.03
CA LEU A 66 13.76 -4.60 -0.42
C LEU A 66 13.64 -5.78 -1.38
N GLY A 67 14.24 -5.67 -2.57
CA GLY A 67 14.19 -6.72 -3.57
C GLY A 67 12.88 -6.79 -4.31
N MET A 68 12.15 -5.68 -4.38
CA MET A 68 10.88 -5.58 -5.11
C MET A 68 11.01 -4.62 -6.28
N THR A 69 10.20 -4.83 -7.30
CA THR A 69 10.15 -3.97 -8.48
C THR A 69 8.69 -3.60 -8.75
N VAL A 70 8.44 -2.33 -9.04
CA VAL A 70 7.10 -1.94 -9.43
C VAL A 70 6.82 -2.47 -10.85
N ASN A 71 5.81 -3.34 -10.97
CA ASN A 71 5.44 -3.93 -12.24
C ASN A 71 4.43 -3.07 -12.99
N HIS A 72 3.61 -2.34 -12.24
CA HIS A 72 2.53 -1.56 -12.80
C HIS A 72 2.17 -0.43 -11.85
N ARG A 73 1.96 0.75 -12.41
CA ARG A 73 1.58 1.94 -11.63
C ARG A 73 0.43 2.64 -12.33
N GLU A 74 -0.62 2.96 -11.58
CA GLU A 74 -1.76 3.68 -12.12
C GLU A 74 -2.16 4.83 -11.21
N GLY A 75 -2.75 5.89 -11.81
CA GLY A 75 -3.33 6.98 -11.07
C GLY A 75 -2.35 7.99 -10.50
N TYR A 76 -1.06 7.86 -10.79
CA TYR A 76 -0.05 8.76 -10.22
C TYR A 76 -0.29 10.22 -10.58
N ARG A 77 -0.59 10.47 -11.85
CA ARG A 77 -0.75 11.84 -12.33
C ARG A 77 -1.91 12.55 -11.65
N GLU A 78 -3.05 11.87 -11.52
CA GLU A 78 -4.24 12.40 -10.87
C GLU A 78 -4.07 12.46 -9.36
N GLY A 79 -3.35 11.49 -8.79
CA GLY A 79 -3.04 11.45 -7.37
C GLY A 79 -4.21 11.15 -6.45
N GLU A 80 -5.41 10.92 -7.00
CA GLU A 80 -6.59 10.64 -6.19
C GLU A 80 -6.57 9.22 -5.63
N TRP A 81 -6.15 8.27 -6.44
CA TRP A 81 -5.97 6.88 -6.05
C TRP A 81 -4.79 6.34 -6.85
N ILE A 82 -3.65 6.23 -6.19
CA ILE A 82 -2.44 5.71 -6.82
C ILE A 82 -2.31 4.24 -6.47
N LEU A 83 -2.14 3.41 -7.48
CA LEU A 83 -1.92 1.98 -7.30
C LEU A 83 -0.49 1.65 -7.70
N LEU A 84 0.22 0.94 -6.82
CA LEU A 84 1.55 0.44 -7.10
C LEU A 84 1.52 -1.07 -6.95
N ASP A 85 1.70 -1.77 -8.07
CA ASP A 85 1.68 -3.23 -8.11
C ASP A 85 3.11 -3.77 -8.09
N PHE A 86 3.49 -4.37 -6.98
CA PHE A 86 4.80 -5.00 -6.81
C PHE A 86 4.71 -6.53 -6.95
N GLY A 87 3.58 -7.05 -7.42
CA GLY A 87 3.36 -8.48 -7.57
C GLY A 87 2.71 -9.09 -6.35
N ASP A 88 3.49 -9.42 -5.35
CA ASP A 88 2.97 -10.00 -4.10
C ASP A 88 2.30 -8.95 -3.20
N ILE A 89 2.63 -7.69 -3.40
CA ILE A 89 2.10 -6.58 -2.63
C ILE A 89 1.51 -5.56 -3.58
N ILE A 90 0.27 -5.15 -3.31
CA ILE A 90 -0.36 -4.07 -4.07
C ILE A 90 -0.63 -2.93 -3.10
N CYS A 91 -0.06 -1.76 -3.38
CA CYS A 91 -0.19 -0.58 -2.54
C CYS A 91 -1.22 0.37 -3.12
N HIS A 92 -2.05 0.93 -2.24
CA HIS A 92 -3.09 1.90 -2.61
C HIS A 92 -2.87 3.16 -1.79
N VAL A 93 -2.69 4.29 -2.44
CA VAL A 93 -2.53 5.58 -1.78
C VAL A 93 -3.65 6.49 -2.24
N PHE A 94 -4.47 6.93 -1.29
CA PHE A 94 -5.59 7.81 -1.60
C PHE A 94 -5.23 9.26 -1.27
N GLY A 95 -5.60 10.16 -2.15
CA GLY A 95 -5.31 11.60 -2.01
C GLY A 95 -6.23 12.34 -1.06
N GLY A 96 -7.03 11.62 -0.28
CA GLY A 96 -7.92 12.18 0.73
C GLY A 96 -8.79 11.10 1.36
N ASP A 97 -9.30 11.39 2.54
CA ASP A 97 -10.12 10.43 3.29
C ASP A 97 -11.46 10.15 2.60
N GLU A 98 -12.05 11.16 1.98
CA GLU A 98 -13.31 11.00 1.26
C GLU A 98 -13.19 10.03 0.09
N LEU A 99 -12.08 10.11 -0.62
CA LEU A 99 -11.81 9.21 -1.74
C LEU A 99 -11.65 7.76 -1.25
N ARG A 100 -10.92 7.59 -0.16
CA ARG A 100 -10.71 6.28 0.43
C ARG A 100 -12.03 5.65 0.87
N GLU A 101 -12.85 6.43 1.53
CA GLU A 101 -14.16 5.97 2.00
C GLU A 101 -15.09 5.66 0.81
N PHE A 102 -15.05 6.48 -0.22
CA PHE A 102 -15.88 6.30 -1.40
C PHE A 102 -15.58 4.97 -2.10
N TYR A 103 -14.30 4.64 -2.28
CA TYR A 103 -13.92 3.39 -2.96
C TYR A 103 -14.05 2.17 -2.05
N GLY A 104 -13.92 2.35 -0.75
CA GLY A 104 -14.23 1.32 0.24
C GLY A 104 -13.53 -0.01 0.11
N LEU A 105 -12.23 -0.01 -0.23
CA LEU A 105 -11.48 -1.26 -0.39
C LEU A 105 -11.49 -2.12 0.86
N GLU A 106 -11.44 -1.50 2.03
CA GLU A 106 -11.41 -2.21 3.30
C GLU A 106 -12.71 -2.95 3.56
N GLU A 107 -13.83 -2.40 3.11
CA GLU A 107 -15.13 -3.06 3.23
C GLU A 107 -15.24 -4.21 2.25
N LEU A 108 -14.73 -4.03 1.04
CA LEU A 108 -14.74 -5.07 0.01
C LEU A 108 -13.94 -6.30 0.47
N TRP A 109 -12.84 -6.07 1.17
CA TRP A 109 -11.95 -7.13 1.65
C TRP A 109 -12.01 -7.28 3.16
N ASN A 110 -13.19 -7.12 3.75
CA ASN A 110 -13.34 -7.17 5.21
C ASN A 110 -13.06 -8.54 5.82
N ASP A 111 -13.03 -9.59 4.99
CA ASP A 111 -12.66 -10.94 5.44
C ASP A 111 -11.16 -11.12 5.60
N ALA A 112 -10.37 -10.20 5.07
CA ALA A 112 -8.91 -10.28 5.14
C ALA A 112 -8.42 -10.02 6.57
N VAL A 113 -7.40 -10.75 6.97
CA VAL A 113 -6.78 -10.53 8.27
C VAL A 113 -5.95 -9.26 8.20
N ARG A 114 -6.07 -8.42 9.21
CA ARG A 114 -5.27 -7.20 9.28
C ARG A 114 -3.94 -7.50 9.95
N VAL A 115 -2.87 -7.00 9.34
CA VAL A 115 -1.53 -7.14 9.91
C VAL A 115 -1.25 -5.89 10.74
N PRO A 116 -0.99 -6.02 12.05
CA PRO A 116 -0.73 -4.85 12.87
C PRO A 116 0.49 -4.06 12.37
N PHE A 117 0.37 -2.75 12.35
CA PHE A 117 1.46 -1.86 11.97
C PHE A 117 1.43 -0.62 12.86
N GLU A 118 2.58 -0.30 13.45
CA GLU A 118 2.76 0.95 14.18
C GLU A 118 3.96 1.67 13.59
N GLY A 119 3.74 2.87 13.07
CA GLY A 119 4.82 3.67 12.53
C GLY A 119 5.70 4.22 13.66
N VAL A 120 7.01 4.26 13.42
CA VAL A 120 7.97 4.79 14.39
C VAL A 120 8.89 5.83 13.77
#